data_9ead6f1847a99f012355855b726ede7b
#
_entry.id   9ead6f1847a99f012355855b726ede7b
#
_cell.length_a   1.000
_cell.length_b   1.000
_cell.length_c   1.000
_cell.angle_alpha   90.00
_cell.angle_beta   90.00
_cell.angle_gamma   90.00
#
_symmetry.space_group_name_H-M   'P 1'
#
loop_
_entity.id
_entity.type
_entity.pdbx_description
1 polymer ?
#
loop_
_entity_poly.entity_id
_entity_poly.type
_entity_poly.pdbx_seq_one_letter_code
_entity_poly.pdbx_strand_id
1 'polypeptide(L)'
;MEIKPLNKESCISGNNEECYENKLLILKPEVLREEYRMPVCQYFYAKGGFGCYPDRIGSKVFGEFLCDGERAQFWRSDFWGMADETQLPEWAAIRLKDLAESKMNIRIFQLKDYADNKFMSYEFTTEHGGVYAANYKQIWGGPVAATGLDDVFKKCNTDEKPLGYCGHSLSVSDIVEICDGTDKGFYYVDTFGFKNVDDFEIDKTDHSEMYKVLILENDKKPYVAEVRHDLHSMQHIVGGLIEPVYFEDNSAICWCNEEFLFNGSKPNRIIGNTLIHGPCFISGDGYDAEGERDWQSLTDDQIRKFSEQFRSSVILKEEQSDDECEDMSEDEDISIT
;
A
#
# COMPACT_ATOMS: atom_id res chain seq x y z
N MET A 1 27.07 22.86 22.05
CA MET A 1 26.97 21.42 22.41
C MET A 1 27.45 20.67 21.18
N GLU A 2 28.57 19.96 21.28
CA GLU A 2 29.11 19.22 20.15
C GLU A 2 28.20 18.00 19.93
N ILE A 3 27.51 17.97 18.81
CA ILE A 3 26.60 16.85 18.47
C ILE A 3 27.46 15.64 18.08
N LYS A 4 27.52 14.64 18.92
CA LYS A 4 28.30 13.43 18.65
C LYS A 4 27.68 12.63 17.49
N PRO A 5 28.50 12.08 16.57
CA PRO A 5 28.04 11.17 15.56
C PRO A 5 27.35 9.94 16.17
N LEU A 6 26.32 9.44 15.47
CA LEU A 6 25.69 8.17 15.82
C LEU A 6 26.69 7.02 15.61
N ASN A 7 26.59 6.01 16.44
CA ASN A 7 27.52 4.87 16.43
C ASN A 7 26.73 3.54 16.58
N LYS A 8 27.46 2.47 16.79
CA LYS A 8 26.89 1.12 16.93
C LYS A 8 25.93 0.99 18.13
N GLU A 9 26.08 1.82 19.17
CA GLU A 9 25.22 1.81 20.36
C GLU A 9 23.84 2.40 20.06
N SER A 10 23.73 3.17 18.97
CA SER A 10 22.46 3.72 18.46
C SER A 10 21.64 2.69 17.64
N CYS A 11 22.10 1.43 17.55
CA CYS A 11 21.48 0.38 16.77
C CYS A 11 20.90 -0.71 17.67
N ILE A 12 19.73 -1.24 17.31
CA ILE A 12 19.13 -2.39 17.99
C ILE A 12 19.69 -3.72 17.50
N SER A 13 20.05 -3.82 16.22
CA SER A 13 20.67 -5.01 15.67
C SER A 13 21.51 -4.66 14.46
N GLY A 14 22.58 -5.43 14.25
CA GLY A 14 23.39 -5.39 13.04
C GLY A 14 23.25 -6.68 12.25
N ASN A 15 22.11 -7.33 12.27
CA ASN A 15 21.98 -8.72 11.97
C ASN A 15 22.03 -9.07 10.47
N ASN A 16 22.51 -10.23 10.21
CA ASN A 16 23.25 -10.73 9.08
C ASN A 16 22.40 -11.17 7.90
N GLU A 17 21.11 -11.46 8.11
CA GLU A 17 20.24 -12.01 7.07
C GLU A 17 18.88 -11.28 7.02
N GLU A 18 18.76 -10.20 7.76
CA GLU A 18 17.52 -9.45 7.89
C GLU A 18 17.26 -8.61 6.64
N CYS A 19 16.02 -8.60 6.18
CA CYS A 19 15.57 -7.72 5.12
C CYS A 19 15.53 -6.28 5.63
N TYR A 20 16.17 -5.37 4.91
CA TYR A 20 16.22 -3.95 5.26
C TYR A 20 15.11 -3.10 4.63
N GLU A 21 14.21 -3.72 3.90
CA GLU A 21 13.09 -3.00 3.32
C GLU A 21 12.23 -2.32 4.40
N ASN A 22 12.01 -1.03 4.22
CA ASN A 22 11.28 -0.16 5.14
C ASN A 22 11.89 -0.11 6.57
N LYS A 23 13.21 -0.30 6.66
CA LYS A 23 13.95 -0.15 7.92
C LYS A 23 14.78 1.11 7.92
N LEU A 24 14.90 1.72 9.09
CA LEU A 24 15.80 2.84 9.31
C LEU A 24 17.17 2.33 9.71
N LEU A 25 18.18 2.68 8.95
CA LEU A 25 19.56 2.27 9.16
C LEU A 25 20.41 3.47 9.57
N ILE A 26 21.53 3.20 10.26
CA ILE A 26 22.51 4.21 10.65
C ILE A 26 23.78 4.05 9.84
N LEU A 27 24.06 5.03 8.98
CA LEU A 27 25.29 5.13 8.19
C LEU A 27 26.49 5.42 9.09
N LYS A 28 27.63 4.87 8.72
CA LYS A 28 28.90 5.23 9.29
C LYS A 28 29.31 6.63 8.78
N PRO A 29 29.73 7.56 9.66
CA PRO A 29 30.04 8.94 9.22
C PRO A 29 31.21 9.00 8.24
N GLU A 30 32.12 8.04 8.28
CA GLU A 30 33.28 7.99 7.37
C GLU A 30 32.93 7.70 5.90
N VAL A 31 31.75 7.15 5.62
CA VAL A 31 31.31 6.92 4.23
C VAL A 31 30.62 8.11 3.62
N LEU A 32 30.28 9.12 4.46
CA LEU A 32 29.67 10.36 4.04
C LEU A 32 30.75 11.37 3.64
N ARG A 33 30.45 12.24 2.67
CA ARG A 33 31.29 13.41 2.37
C ARG A 33 31.41 14.29 3.60
N GLU A 34 32.48 15.04 3.73
CA GLU A 34 32.76 15.85 4.91
C GLU A 34 31.58 16.79 5.28
N GLU A 35 30.94 17.36 4.28
CA GLU A 35 29.80 18.25 4.41
C GLU A 35 28.54 17.54 4.96
N TYR A 36 28.42 16.24 4.81
CA TYR A 36 27.28 15.43 5.25
C TYR A 36 27.55 14.59 6.50
N ARG A 37 28.70 14.74 7.16
CA ARG A 37 29.07 13.96 8.36
C ARG A 37 28.33 14.39 9.63
N MET A 38 27.20 15.06 9.49
CA MET A 38 26.34 15.43 10.60
C MET A 38 25.47 14.24 11.03
N PRO A 39 25.16 14.07 12.32
CA PRO A 39 24.32 12.96 12.81
C PRO A 39 22.98 12.84 12.10
N VAL A 40 22.37 13.96 11.72
CA VAL A 40 21.09 13.98 10.99
C VAL A 40 21.18 13.26 9.62
N CYS A 41 22.34 13.31 8.96
CA CYS A 41 22.56 12.65 7.68
C CYS A 41 22.93 11.16 7.82
N GLN A 42 23.10 10.65 9.02
CA GLN A 42 23.38 9.24 9.24
C GLN A 42 22.12 8.37 9.20
N TYR A 43 20.93 8.95 9.34
CA TYR A 43 19.68 8.22 9.23
C TYR A 43 19.33 7.96 7.75
N PHE A 44 19.28 6.69 7.39
CA PHE A 44 19.02 6.23 6.04
C PHE A 44 17.81 5.29 6.03
N TYR A 45 16.76 5.67 5.34
CA TYR A 45 15.57 4.85 5.18
C TYR A 45 15.74 3.93 4.00
N ALA A 46 15.94 2.63 4.28
CA ALA A 46 16.20 1.64 3.25
C ALA A 46 14.90 1.21 2.57
N LYS A 47 14.89 1.24 1.24
CA LYS A 47 13.81 0.74 0.38
C LYS A 47 14.04 -0.71 -0.05
N GLY A 48 15.20 -1.27 0.23
CA GLY A 48 15.57 -2.64 -0.03
C GLY A 48 17.02 -2.92 0.28
N GLY A 49 17.34 -4.21 0.28
CA GLY A 49 18.67 -4.74 0.64
C GLY A 49 18.57 -5.68 1.83
N PHE A 50 19.69 -6.36 2.11
CA PHE A 50 19.79 -7.32 3.20
C PHE A 50 21.00 -7.07 4.07
N GLY A 51 20.90 -7.44 5.33
CA GLY A 51 22.03 -7.55 6.24
C GLY A 51 23.08 -8.56 5.74
N CYS A 52 24.27 -8.47 6.30
CA CYS A 52 25.33 -9.45 6.08
C CYS A 52 26.24 -9.51 7.31
N TYR A 53 27.10 -10.51 7.37
CA TYR A 53 28.10 -10.60 8.42
C TYR A 53 28.97 -9.33 8.48
N PRO A 54 29.29 -8.81 9.69
CA PRO A 54 29.99 -7.52 9.85
C PRO A 54 31.36 -7.44 9.17
N ASP A 55 32.00 -8.58 8.93
CA ASP A 55 33.32 -8.72 8.27
C ASP A 55 33.21 -8.78 6.74
N ARG A 56 32.00 -8.71 6.18
CA ARG A 56 31.75 -8.76 4.73
C ARG A 56 31.22 -7.42 4.24
N ILE A 57 31.55 -7.09 2.98
CA ILE A 57 31.02 -5.91 2.30
C ILE A 57 29.49 -6.00 2.17
N GLY A 58 28.98 -7.19 1.90
CA GLY A 58 27.55 -7.45 1.71
C GLY A 58 27.02 -6.98 0.35
N SER A 59 25.70 -6.98 0.24
CA SER A 59 25.00 -6.47 -0.93
C SER A 59 24.79 -4.95 -0.85
N LYS A 60 24.34 -4.36 -1.95
CA LYS A 60 23.91 -2.98 -2.00
C LYS A 60 22.58 -2.82 -1.26
N VAL A 61 22.51 -1.76 -0.47
CA VAL A 61 21.31 -1.26 0.17
C VAL A 61 20.97 0.06 -0.52
N PHE A 62 19.77 0.19 -1.02
CA PHE A 62 19.29 1.42 -1.66
C PHE A 62 18.14 2.02 -0.86
N GLY A 63 18.02 3.34 -0.92
CA GLY A 63 17.03 4.07 -0.14
C GLY A 63 17.26 5.58 -0.23
N GLU A 64 16.86 6.29 0.83
CA GLU A 64 16.97 7.75 0.90
C GLU A 64 17.47 8.23 2.26
N PHE A 65 18.14 9.36 2.29
CA PHE A 65 18.47 10.03 3.54
C PHE A 65 17.19 10.53 4.21
N LEU A 66 17.02 10.22 5.50
CA LEU A 66 15.79 10.62 6.22
C LEU A 66 15.65 12.15 6.31
N CYS A 67 16.76 12.88 6.37
CA CYS A 67 16.75 14.33 6.57
C CYS A 67 16.22 15.13 5.38
N ASP A 68 16.47 14.72 4.15
CA ASP A 68 16.16 15.47 2.93
C ASP A 68 15.51 14.68 1.80
N GLY A 69 15.47 13.33 1.92
CA GLY A 69 14.90 12.43 0.91
C GLY A 69 15.81 12.20 -0.30
N GLU A 70 17.09 12.65 -0.28
CA GLU A 70 18.03 12.39 -1.36
C GLU A 70 18.26 10.88 -1.48
N ARG A 71 18.07 10.33 -2.68
CA ARG A 71 18.23 8.91 -2.97
C ARG A 71 19.70 8.54 -3.11
N ALA A 72 20.07 7.43 -2.48
CA ALA A 72 21.44 6.93 -2.53
C ALA A 72 21.48 5.40 -2.41
N GLN A 73 22.65 4.85 -2.65
CA GLN A 73 22.94 3.43 -2.40
C GLN A 73 24.31 3.28 -1.76
N PHE A 74 24.38 2.40 -0.79
CA PHE A 74 25.57 2.11 -0.01
C PHE A 74 25.80 0.60 0.07
N TRP A 75 27.03 0.19 0.39
CA TRP A 75 27.27 -1.21 0.74
C TRP A 75 26.72 -1.51 2.14
N ARG A 76 26.31 -2.75 2.38
CA ARG A 76 25.87 -3.14 3.74
C ARG A 76 26.91 -2.79 4.81
N SER A 77 28.20 -2.93 4.49
CA SER A 77 29.31 -2.61 5.37
C SER A 77 29.38 -1.13 5.77
N ASP A 78 28.73 -0.24 5.05
CA ASP A 78 28.74 1.19 5.30
C ASP A 78 27.75 1.60 6.41
N PHE A 79 26.95 0.67 6.90
CA PHE A 79 26.01 0.87 7.99
C PHE A 79 26.52 0.28 9.31
N TRP A 80 26.21 0.94 10.43
CA TRP A 80 26.36 0.38 11.77
C TRP A 80 25.32 -0.73 12.02
N GLY A 81 24.08 -0.53 11.60
CA GLY A 81 22.96 -1.43 11.81
C GLY A 81 21.63 -0.72 11.66
N MET A 82 20.56 -1.37 12.15
CA MET A 82 19.22 -0.77 12.23
C MET A 82 19.13 0.16 13.42
N ALA A 83 18.54 1.34 13.20
CA ALA A 83 18.31 2.32 14.25
C ALA A 83 17.38 1.79 15.35
N ASP A 84 17.63 2.19 16.59
CA ASP A 84 16.67 2.02 17.67
C ASP A 84 15.59 3.10 17.53
N GLU A 85 14.44 2.72 17.01
CA GLU A 85 13.33 3.65 16.76
C GLU A 85 12.74 4.24 18.05
N THR A 86 13.00 3.63 19.21
CA THR A 86 12.56 4.14 20.52
C THR A 86 13.40 5.34 21.00
N GLN A 87 14.57 5.53 20.42
CA GLN A 87 15.52 6.59 20.78
C GLN A 87 15.66 7.65 19.69
N LEU A 88 14.77 7.66 18.69
CA LEU A 88 14.82 8.65 17.62
C LEU A 88 14.54 10.07 18.13
N PRO A 89 15.25 11.08 17.62
CA PRO A 89 14.85 12.46 17.83
C PRO A 89 13.47 12.71 17.20
N GLU A 90 12.71 13.64 17.77
CA GLU A 90 11.31 13.91 17.39
C GLU A 90 11.13 14.11 15.87
N TRP A 91 12.01 14.86 15.23
CA TRP A 91 11.96 15.10 13.77
C TRP A 91 12.09 13.80 12.97
N ALA A 92 12.97 12.88 13.41
CA ALA A 92 13.19 11.61 12.72
C ALA A 92 11.99 10.66 12.90
N ALA A 93 11.40 10.62 14.08
CA ALA A 93 10.18 9.85 14.36
C ALA A 93 8.99 10.36 13.52
N ILE A 94 8.80 11.69 13.42
CA ILE A 94 7.76 12.30 12.59
C ILE A 94 7.99 11.93 11.11
N ARG A 95 9.21 12.14 10.60
CA ARG A 95 9.53 11.87 9.21
C ARG A 95 9.38 10.40 8.84
N LEU A 96 9.81 9.50 9.73
CA LEU A 96 9.65 8.06 9.54
C LEU A 96 8.17 7.65 9.48
N LYS A 97 7.35 8.24 10.34
CA LYS A 97 5.90 8.05 10.31
C LYS A 97 5.28 8.58 9.01
N ASP A 98 5.66 9.77 8.57
CA ASP A 98 5.18 10.34 7.30
C ASP A 98 5.54 9.45 6.12
N LEU A 99 6.75 8.88 6.09
CA LEU A 99 7.17 7.93 5.05
C LEU A 99 6.36 6.63 5.10
N ALA A 100 6.10 6.10 6.28
CA ALA A 100 5.29 4.89 6.46
C ALA A 100 3.80 5.11 6.06
N GLU A 101 3.28 6.33 6.26
CA GLU A 101 1.92 6.73 5.90
C GLU A 101 1.83 7.35 4.49
N SER A 102 2.96 7.54 3.79
CA SER A 102 2.99 8.17 2.48
C SER A 102 2.20 7.33 1.48
N LYS A 103 1.28 8.00 0.78
CA LYS A 103 0.48 7.39 -0.27
C LYS A 103 0.55 8.26 -1.51
N MET A 104 0.68 7.59 -2.64
CA MET A 104 0.57 8.21 -3.96
C MET A 104 -0.74 7.78 -4.58
N ASN A 105 -1.51 8.73 -5.11
CA ASN A 105 -2.67 8.44 -5.94
C ASN A 105 -2.20 8.23 -7.38
N ILE A 106 -2.42 7.05 -7.90
CA ILE A 106 -1.96 6.69 -9.24
C ILE A 106 -3.07 6.08 -10.08
N ARG A 107 -2.90 6.11 -11.40
CA ARG A 107 -3.60 5.25 -12.36
C ARG A 107 -2.59 4.51 -13.21
N ILE A 108 -2.95 3.30 -13.58
CA ILE A 108 -2.11 2.44 -14.40
C ILE A 108 -2.83 2.12 -15.70
N PHE A 109 -2.12 2.32 -16.80
CA PHE A 109 -2.60 2.06 -18.15
C PHE A 109 -1.70 1.04 -18.82
N GLN A 110 -2.31 0.04 -19.43
CA GLN A 110 -1.60 -1.00 -20.19
C GLN A 110 -2.04 -0.99 -21.65
N LEU A 111 -1.13 -1.37 -22.53
CA LEU A 111 -1.42 -1.47 -23.94
C LEU A 111 -2.48 -2.54 -24.20
N LYS A 112 -3.41 -2.22 -25.09
CA LYS A 112 -4.40 -3.16 -25.61
C LYS A 112 -3.71 -4.28 -26.39
N ASP A 113 -4.38 -5.43 -26.53
CA ASP A 113 -3.76 -6.63 -27.10
C ASP A 113 -3.30 -6.51 -28.55
N TYR A 114 -3.92 -5.62 -29.32
CA TYR A 114 -3.58 -5.37 -30.72
C TYR A 114 -2.43 -4.37 -30.93
N ALA A 115 -1.87 -3.79 -29.87
CA ALA A 115 -0.79 -2.83 -29.99
C ALA A 115 0.55 -3.54 -30.25
N ASP A 116 1.27 -3.10 -31.28
CA ASP A 116 2.52 -3.74 -31.74
C ASP A 116 3.75 -3.36 -30.90
N ASN A 117 3.64 -2.30 -30.06
CA ASN A 117 4.76 -1.76 -29.29
C ASN A 117 4.78 -2.22 -27.81
N LYS A 118 4.15 -3.36 -27.50
CA LYS A 118 4.23 -3.97 -26.16
C LYS A 118 5.66 -4.33 -25.80
N PHE A 119 6.05 -3.97 -24.57
CA PHE A 119 7.37 -4.23 -23.99
C PHE A 119 8.55 -3.57 -24.72
N MET A 120 8.28 -2.56 -25.57
CA MET A 120 9.31 -1.79 -26.25
C MET A 120 9.80 -0.63 -25.40
N SER A 121 11.07 -0.23 -25.57
CA SER A 121 11.62 0.94 -24.89
C SER A 121 10.94 2.24 -25.35
N TYR A 122 11.07 3.29 -24.53
CA TYR A 122 10.54 4.61 -24.88
C TYR A 122 11.15 5.15 -26.19
N GLU A 123 12.46 4.98 -26.38
CA GLU A 123 13.16 5.39 -27.60
C GLU A 123 12.59 4.67 -28.84
N PHE A 124 12.47 3.35 -28.78
CA PHE A 124 11.86 2.58 -29.87
C PHE A 124 10.43 3.06 -30.17
N THR A 125 9.62 3.23 -29.13
CA THR A 125 8.22 3.65 -29.29
C THR A 125 8.12 5.04 -29.93
N THR A 126 8.97 5.99 -29.53
CA THR A 126 8.96 7.35 -30.10
C THR A 126 9.41 7.37 -31.58
N GLU A 127 10.38 6.56 -31.95
CA GLU A 127 10.84 6.41 -33.34
C GLU A 127 9.79 5.73 -34.24
N HIS A 128 8.90 4.90 -33.69
CA HIS A 128 7.89 4.13 -34.43
C HIS A 128 6.47 4.66 -34.22
N GLY A 129 6.34 5.96 -34.07
CA GLY A 129 5.05 6.63 -34.08
C GLY A 129 4.62 7.28 -32.76
N GLY A 130 5.29 7.00 -31.66
CA GLY A 130 5.04 7.66 -30.38
C GLY A 130 4.07 6.90 -29.46
N VAL A 131 3.81 7.51 -28.30
CA VAL A 131 2.91 6.96 -27.28
C VAL A 131 1.48 7.44 -27.59
N TYR A 132 0.64 6.56 -28.13
CA TYR A 132 -0.75 6.88 -28.46
C TYR A 132 -1.71 6.45 -27.37
N ALA A 133 -2.31 7.39 -26.66
CA ALA A 133 -3.24 7.13 -25.55
C ALA A 133 -4.41 6.20 -25.95
N ALA A 134 -4.91 6.28 -27.18
CA ALA A 134 -5.98 5.41 -27.68
C ALA A 134 -5.62 3.91 -27.69
N ASN A 135 -4.33 3.58 -27.69
CA ASN A 135 -3.86 2.19 -27.59
C ASN A 135 -3.84 1.65 -26.16
N TYR A 136 -4.09 2.50 -25.18
CA TYR A 136 -4.04 2.13 -23.76
C TYR A 136 -5.44 1.94 -23.18
N LYS A 137 -5.53 1.02 -22.22
CA LYS A 137 -6.69 0.88 -21.33
C LYS A 137 -6.24 1.09 -19.89
N GLN A 138 -7.05 1.78 -19.13
CA GLN A 138 -6.86 1.84 -17.68
C GLN A 138 -7.17 0.46 -17.08
N ILE A 139 -6.36 0.01 -16.15
CA ILE A 139 -6.55 -1.29 -15.49
C ILE A 139 -6.77 -1.16 -13.99
N TRP A 140 -6.32 -0.05 -13.41
CA TRP A 140 -6.45 0.22 -11.99
C TRP A 140 -6.19 1.69 -11.69
N GLY A 141 -6.78 2.20 -10.58
CA GLY A 141 -6.45 3.50 -10.01
C GLY A 141 -6.74 3.53 -8.52
N GLY A 142 -5.94 4.28 -7.76
CA GLY A 142 -6.12 4.44 -6.32
C GLY A 142 -4.84 4.78 -5.59
N PRO A 143 -4.91 4.86 -4.25
CA PRO A 143 -3.75 5.14 -3.42
C PRO A 143 -2.88 3.89 -3.23
N VAL A 144 -1.57 4.05 -3.42
CA VAL A 144 -0.57 3.04 -3.09
C VAL A 144 0.39 3.56 -2.03
N ALA A 145 0.83 2.70 -1.13
CA ALA A 145 1.88 3.04 -0.17
C ALA A 145 3.22 3.12 -0.91
N ALA A 146 3.55 4.31 -1.40
CA ALA A 146 4.73 4.57 -2.21
C ALA A 146 5.21 6.02 -2.01
N THR A 147 6.51 6.23 -2.16
CA THR A 147 7.14 7.56 -2.12
C THR A 147 7.67 7.98 -3.49
N GLY A 148 7.53 7.14 -4.49
CA GLY A 148 7.95 7.41 -5.87
C GLY A 148 7.66 6.24 -6.79
N LEU A 149 7.94 6.43 -8.09
CA LEU A 149 7.63 5.47 -9.14
C LEU A 149 8.32 4.09 -8.97
N ASP A 150 9.52 4.05 -8.39
CA ASP A 150 10.21 2.79 -8.13
C ASP A 150 9.46 1.94 -7.09
N ASP A 151 8.88 2.59 -6.06
CA ASP A 151 8.04 1.91 -5.07
C ASP A 151 6.74 1.42 -5.73
N VAL A 152 6.14 2.23 -6.62
CA VAL A 152 4.96 1.84 -7.40
C VAL A 152 5.27 0.61 -8.25
N PHE A 153 6.39 0.64 -8.99
CA PHE A 153 6.83 -0.48 -9.81
C PHE A 153 6.96 -1.76 -8.97
N LYS A 154 7.62 -1.66 -7.83
CA LYS A 154 7.79 -2.78 -6.92
C LYS A 154 6.46 -3.34 -6.43
N LYS A 155 5.55 -2.48 -5.95
CA LYS A 155 4.21 -2.88 -5.46
C LYS A 155 3.38 -3.60 -6.52
N CYS A 156 3.42 -3.12 -7.77
CA CYS A 156 2.66 -3.72 -8.87
C CYS A 156 3.30 -5.03 -9.42
N ASN A 157 4.50 -5.39 -8.95
CA ASN A 157 5.27 -6.55 -9.41
C ASN A 157 5.52 -7.61 -8.31
N THR A 158 4.92 -7.46 -7.14
CA THR A 158 4.94 -8.45 -6.06
C THR A 158 3.63 -9.22 -5.99
N ASP A 159 3.57 -10.23 -5.13
CA ASP A 159 2.33 -10.95 -4.83
C ASP A 159 1.33 -10.07 -4.05
N GLU A 160 1.79 -8.99 -3.44
CA GLU A 160 0.99 -7.99 -2.71
C GLU A 160 0.59 -6.82 -3.60
N LYS A 161 0.03 -7.09 -4.77
CA LYS A 161 -0.53 -6.05 -5.65
C LYS A 161 -1.66 -5.28 -4.96
N PRO A 162 -1.91 -4.01 -5.34
CA PRO A 162 -3.06 -3.28 -4.86
C PRO A 162 -4.37 -4.04 -5.10
N LEU A 163 -5.30 -4.00 -4.13
CA LEU A 163 -6.57 -4.71 -4.25
C LEU A 163 -7.36 -4.25 -5.49
N GLY A 164 -7.85 -5.21 -6.26
CA GLY A 164 -8.53 -4.95 -7.53
C GLY A 164 -7.61 -4.72 -8.74
N TYR A 165 -6.28 -4.81 -8.56
CA TYR A 165 -5.34 -4.72 -9.68
C TYR A 165 -5.34 -6.03 -10.48
N CYS A 166 -5.97 -6.06 -11.64
CA CYS A 166 -6.13 -7.25 -12.47
C CYS A 166 -5.40 -7.18 -13.82
N GLY A 167 -4.42 -6.29 -13.95
CA GLY A 167 -3.51 -6.26 -15.09
C GLY A 167 -2.35 -7.24 -14.96
N HIS A 168 -1.54 -7.33 -16.03
CA HIS A 168 -0.22 -7.96 -15.91
C HIS A 168 0.69 -7.13 -14.98
N SER A 169 1.77 -7.71 -14.52
CA SER A 169 2.81 -6.98 -13.77
C SER A 169 3.25 -5.74 -14.52
N LEU A 170 3.43 -4.62 -13.80
CA LEU A 170 3.84 -3.36 -14.40
C LEU A 170 5.13 -3.55 -15.20
N SER A 171 5.10 -3.26 -16.48
CA SER A 171 6.13 -3.66 -17.45
C SER A 171 6.50 -2.51 -18.36
N VAL A 172 7.63 -2.67 -19.07
CA VAL A 172 8.05 -1.73 -20.12
C VAL A 172 6.89 -1.51 -21.09
N SER A 173 6.66 -0.29 -21.50
CA SER A 173 5.56 0.25 -22.28
C SER A 173 4.26 0.59 -21.53
N ASP A 174 4.12 0.20 -20.26
CA ASP A 174 2.98 0.65 -19.48
C ASP A 174 3.11 2.13 -19.10
N ILE A 175 1.99 2.77 -18.76
CA ILE A 175 1.96 4.16 -18.29
C ILE A 175 1.48 4.17 -16.83
N VAL A 176 2.19 4.92 -16.01
CA VAL A 176 1.78 5.29 -14.66
C VAL A 176 1.45 6.78 -14.64
N GLU A 177 0.22 7.13 -14.27
CA GLU A 177 -0.14 8.49 -13.91
C GLU A 177 0.08 8.70 -12.42
N ILE A 178 0.77 9.76 -12.04
CA ILE A 178 0.71 10.32 -10.69
C ILE A 178 -0.39 11.38 -10.70
N CYS A 179 -1.48 11.15 -9.95
CA CYS A 179 -2.69 11.97 -10.02
C CYS A 179 -2.58 13.29 -9.26
N ASP A 180 -1.68 13.39 -8.27
CA ASP A 180 -1.55 14.53 -7.37
C ASP A 180 -0.08 14.78 -6.94
N GLY A 181 0.13 15.87 -6.21
CA GLY A 181 1.46 16.24 -5.71
C GLY A 181 2.31 17.00 -6.73
N THR A 182 3.61 17.19 -6.37
CA THR A 182 4.57 17.92 -7.18
C THR A 182 4.99 17.21 -8.46
N ASP A 183 4.96 15.89 -8.43
CA ASP A 183 5.38 15.01 -9.53
C ASP A 183 4.20 14.53 -10.37
N LYS A 184 3.06 15.24 -10.28
CA LYS A 184 1.87 14.92 -11.09
C LYS A 184 2.21 14.89 -12.58
N GLY A 185 1.81 13.79 -13.25
CA GLY A 185 2.09 13.60 -14.66
C GLY A 185 1.97 12.14 -15.09
N PHE A 186 2.28 11.89 -16.35
CA PHE A 186 2.26 10.56 -16.95
C PHE A 186 3.69 10.07 -17.19
N TYR A 187 3.94 8.83 -16.85
CA TYR A 187 5.28 8.24 -16.89
C TYR A 187 5.26 6.90 -17.59
N TYR A 188 5.97 6.84 -18.71
CA TYR A 188 6.21 5.60 -19.43
C TYR A 188 7.21 4.73 -18.66
N VAL A 189 6.89 3.48 -18.42
CA VAL A 189 7.81 2.50 -17.87
C VAL A 189 8.80 2.12 -18.94
N ASP A 190 10.07 2.50 -18.78
CA ASP A 190 11.12 2.23 -19.74
C ASP A 190 11.99 1.03 -19.30
N THR A 191 12.93 0.61 -20.12
CA THR A 191 13.89 -0.45 -19.81
C THR A 191 14.71 -0.12 -18.55
N PHE A 192 14.97 1.17 -18.32
CA PHE A 192 15.61 1.68 -17.12
C PHE A 192 14.85 2.89 -16.59
N GLY A 193 14.10 2.68 -15.50
CA GLY A 193 13.33 3.75 -14.86
C GLY A 193 12.11 4.19 -15.64
N PHE A 194 11.82 5.49 -15.62
CA PHE A 194 10.59 6.06 -16.16
C PHE A 194 10.92 7.27 -17.02
N LYS A 195 10.07 7.50 -18.03
CA LYS A 195 10.14 8.69 -18.92
C LYS A 195 8.85 9.47 -18.81
N ASN A 196 8.94 10.77 -18.55
CA ASN A 196 7.79 11.63 -18.57
C ASN A 196 7.19 11.70 -19.99
N VAL A 197 5.83 11.69 -20.08
CA VAL A 197 5.08 11.79 -21.33
C VAL A 197 4.09 12.95 -21.19
N ASP A 198 4.54 14.17 -21.51
CA ASP A 198 3.78 15.41 -21.28
C ASP A 198 2.47 15.49 -22.10
N ASP A 199 2.41 14.81 -23.25
CA ASP A 199 1.32 14.85 -24.24
C ASP A 199 0.41 13.63 -24.19
N PHE A 200 0.41 12.89 -23.08
CA PHE A 200 -0.48 11.74 -22.91
C PHE A 200 -1.94 12.20 -22.69
N GLU A 201 -2.80 12.00 -23.70
CA GLU A 201 -4.19 12.46 -23.70
C GLU A 201 -5.10 11.41 -23.01
N ILE A 202 -5.25 11.50 -21.70
CA ILE A 202 -6.02 10.54 -20.89
C ILE A 202 -7.44 10.32 -21.43
N ASP A 203 -8.12 11.35 -21.95
CA ASP A 203 -9.48 11.26 -22.48
C ASP A 203 -9.60 10.36 -23.72
N LYS A 204 -8.48 10.03 -24.34
CA LYS A 204 -8.42 9.08 -25.45
C LYS A 204 -8.17 7.64 -25.04
N THR A 205 -7.83 7.41 -23.77
CA THR A 205 -7.67 6.05 -23.26
C THR A 205 -9.02 5.36 -23.08
N ASP A 206 -8.98 4.03 -23.04
CA ASP A 206 -10.15 3.24 -22.71
C ASP A 206 -10.25 3.09 -21.20
N HIS A 207 -11.26 3.71 -20.61
CA HIS A 207 -11.61 3.64 -19.20
C HIS A 207 -13.09 3.34 -18.97
N SER A 208 -13.78 2.87 -20.02
CA SER A 208 -15.22 2.61 -20.01
C SER A 208 -15.66 1.55 -18.99
N GLU A 209 -14.76 0.64 -18.65
CA GLU A 209 -15.00 -0.44 -17.67
C GLU A 209 -14.48 -0.10 -16.25
N MET A 210 -14.06 1.14 -16.00
CA MET A 210 -13.49 1.52 -14.70
C MET A 210 -14.57 2.09 -13.77
N TYR A 211 -14.78 1.42 -12.65
CA TYR A 211 -15.76 1.82 -11.65
C TYR A 211 -15.08 2.24 -10.36
N LYS A 212 -15.58 3.33 -9.75
CA LYS A 212 -15.15 3.81 -8.43
C LYS A 212 -15.82 3.00 -7.34
N VAL A 213 -15.01 2.41 -6.49
CA VAL A 213 -15.45 1.64 -5.31
C VAL A 213 -14.76 2.16 -4.06
N LEU A 214 -15.37 1.92 -2.91
CA LEU A 214 -14.75 2.20 -1.61
C LEU A 214 -14.21 0.90 -1.01
N ILE A 215 -12.90 0.77 -0.92
CA ILE A 215 -12.26 -0.41 -0.34
C ILE A 215 -12.14 -0.26 1.17
N LEU A 216 -12.49 -1.33 1.88
CA LEU A 216 -12.45 -1.45 3.32
C LEU A 216 -11.52 -2.61 3.70
N GLU A 217 -10.28 -2.30 4.01
CA GLU A 217 -9.31 -3.26 4.57
C GLU A 217 -9.35 -3.25 6.09
N ASN A 218 -8.91 -4.36 6.71
CA ASN A 218 -8.72 -4.44 8.15
C ASN A 218 -7.68 -3.40 8.60
N ASP A 219 -7.96 -2.76 9.72
CA ASP A 219 -7.07 -1.80 10.40
C ASP A 219 -6.62 -0.59 9.57
N LYS A 220 -7.27 -0.36 8.41
CA LYS A 220 -7.02 0.78 7.54
C LYS A 220 -8.25 1.69 7.40
N LYS A 221 -8.01 2.97 7.12
CA LYS A 221 -9.07 3.88 6.69
C LYS A 221 -9.59 3.48 5.32
N PRO A 222 -10.89 3.67 5.05
CA PRO A 222 -11.45 3.48 3.73
C PRO A 222 -10.71 4.30 2.68
N TYR A 223 -10.59 3.76 1.49
CA TYR A 223 -10.03 4.50 0.35
C TYR A 223 -10.75 4.17 -0.95
N VAL A 224 -10.77 5.13 -1.86
CA VAL A 224 -11.38 4.96 -3.19
C VAL A 224 -10.38 4.29 -4.12
N ALA A 225 -10.85 3.30 -4.86
CA ALA A 225 -10.12 2.72 -5.98
C ALA A 225 -10.98 2.77 -7.24
N GLU A 226 -10.34 2.88 -8.39
CA GLU A 226 -10.92 2.67 -9.70
C GLU A 226 -10.52 1.27 -10.15
N VAL A 227 -11.49 0.38 -10.26
CA VAL A 227 -11.28 -1.03 -10.58
C VAL A 227 -12.12 -1.42 -11.80
N ARG A 228 -11.72 -2.47 -12.49
CA ARG A 228 -12.50 -2.94 -13.63
C ARG A 228 -13.80 -3.56 -13.19
N HIS A 229 -14.86 -3.30 -13.98
CA HIS A 229 -16.19 -3.90 -13.81
C HIS A 229 -16.20 -5.35 -14.30
N ASP A 230 -15.48 -6.21 -13.59
CA ASP A 230 -15.43 -7.65 -13.88
C ASP A 230 -15.31 -8.49 -12.59
N LEU A 231 -15.71 -9.75 -12.68
CA LEU A 231 -15.70 -10.69 -11.56
C LEU A 231 -14.28 -10.91 -11.00
N HIS A 232 -13.27 -10.90 -11.85
CA HIS A 232 -11.89 -11.14 -11.44
C HIS A 232 -11.37 -10.02 -10.52
N SER A 233 -11.67 -8.75 -10.85
CA SER A 233 -11.35 -7.60 -10.00
C SER A 233 -12.04 -7.67 -8.65
N MET A 234 -13.32 -8.04 -8.62
CA MET A 234 -14.09 -8.22 -7.39
C MET A 234 -13.50 -9.31 -6.50
N GLN A 235 -13.22 -10.48 -7.08
CA GLN A 235 -12.61 -11.61 -6.38
C GLN A 235 -11.20 -11.29 -5.85
N HIS A 236 -10.43 -10.51 -6.61
CA HIS A 236 -9.10 -10.07 -6.18
C HIS A 236 -9.16 -9.11 -4.97
N ILE A 237 -10.22 -8.29 -4.86
CA ILE A 237 -10.41 -7.42 -3.70
C ILE A 237 -10.73 -8.23 -2.45
N VAL A 238 -11.67 -9.17 -2.54
CA VAL A 238 -12.17 -9.91 -1.37
C VAL A 238 -11.34 -11.16 -1.04
N GLY A 239 -10.43 -11.54 -1.94
CA GLY A 239 -9.55 -12.70 -1.76
C GLY A 239 -10.26 -14.05 -1.93
N GLY A 240 -11.31 -14.15 -2.76
CA GLY A 240 -12.04 -15.40 -3.01
C GLY A 240 -13.37 -15.21 -3.73
N LEU A 241 -14.31 -16.14 -3.54
CA LEU A 241 -15.66 -16.02 -4.06
C LEU A 241 -16.38 -14.85 -3.41
N ILE A 242 -17.27 -14.20 -4.15
CA ILE A 242 -17.95 -12.98 -3.70
C ILE A 242 -19.37 -13.27 -3.19
N GLU A 243 -19.75 -12.57 -2.14
CA GLU A 243 -21.13 -12.52 -1.63
C GLU A 243 -21.57 -11.06 -1.48
N PRO A 244 -22.78 -10.67 -1.96
CA PRO A 244 -23.32 -9.34 -1.77
C PRO A 244 -24.04 -9.20 -0.43
N VAL A 245 -23.78 -8.11 0.28
CA VAL A 245 -24.55 -7.64 1.43
C VAL A 245 -25.18 -6.29 1.05
N TYR A 246 -26.50 -6.27 0.92
CA TYR A 246 -27.24 -5.09 0.48
C TYR A 246 -27.47 -4.11 1.61
N PHE A 247 -27.36 -2.83 1.32
CA PHE A 247 -27.78 -1.78 2.24
C PHE A 247 -29.32 -1.70 2.27
N GLU A 248 -29.88 -1.40 3.45
CA GLU A 248 -31.35 -1.35 3.66
C GLU A 248 -32.07 -0.37 2.72
N ASP A 249 -31.38 0.74 2.36
CA ASP A 249 -31.91 1.76 1.45
C ASP A 249 -31.69 1.42 -0.04
N ASN A 250 -31.14 0.25 -0.35
CA ASN A 250 -30.74 -0.19 -1.69
C ASN A 250 -29.89 0.82 -2.46
N SER A 251 -29.14 1.67 -1.76
CA SER A 251 -28.29 2.68 -2.39
C SER A 251 -26.92 2.14 -2.80
N ALA A 252 -26.53 1.01 -2.24
CA ALA A 252 -25.20 0.43 -2.42
C ALA A 252 -25.19 -1.07 -2.09
N ILE A 253 -24.11 -1.72 -2.51
CA ILE A 253 -23.84 -3.12 -2.23
C ILE A 253 -22.45 -3.21 -1.59
N CYS A 254 -22.33 -3.95 -0.49
CA CYS A 254 -21.05 -4.37 0.06
C CYS A 254 -20.73 -5.78 -0.44
N TRP A 255 -19.60 -5.94 -1.09
CA TRP A 255 -19.11 -7.21 -1.59
C TRP A 255 -18.05 -7.74 -0.65
N CYS A 256 -18.20 -8.97 -0.17
CA CYS A 256 -17.29 -9.63 0.74
C CYS A 256 -16.97 -11.05 0.25
N ASN A 257 -16.01 -11.70 0.91
CA ASN A 257 -15.69 -13.10 0.61
C ASN A 257 -16.81 -14.00 1.14
N GLU A 258 -17.33 -14.91 0.32
CA GLU A 258 -18.41 -15.86 0.70
C GLU A 258 -18.01 -16.74 1.90
N GLU A 259 -16.72 -17.06 2.02
CA GLU A 259 -16.19 -17.93 3.08
C GLU A 259 -15.56 -17.16 4.24
N PHE A 260 -15.85 -15.86 4.42
CA PHE A 260 -15.16 -15.01 5.39
C PHE A 260 -15.22 -15.50 6.84
N LEU A 261 -16.24 -16.27 7.22
CA LEU A 261 -16.37 -16.86 8.55
C LEU A 261 -15.45 -18.07 8.76
N PHE A 262 -15.02 -18.73 7.68
CA PHE A 262 -14.30 -20.00 7.73
C PHE A 262 -12.84 -19.91 7.27
N ASN A 263 -12.46 -18.85 6.59
CA ASN A 263 -11.11 -18.67 6.01
C ASN A 263 -10.09 -18.04 6.98
N GLY A 264 -10.47 -17.81 8.25
CA GLY A 264 -9.60 -17.21 9.27
C GLY A 264 -9.44 -15.69 9.17
N SER A 265 -10.25 -15.02 8.36
CA SER A 265 -10.23 -13.57 8.23
C SER A 265 -10.64 -12.88 9.54
N LYS A 266 -9.98 -11.76 9.85
CA LYS A 266 -10.30 -10.95 11.02
C LYS A 266 -11.58 -10.13 10.82
N PRO A 267 -12.33 -9.82 11.89
CA PRO A 267 -13.44 -8.87 11.84
C PRO A 267 -13.01 -7.54 11.23
N ASN A 268 -13.85 -6.96 10.38
CA ASN A 268 -13.55 -5.71 9.67
C ASN A 268 -14.61 -4.63 9.92
N ARG A 269 -15.79 -4.78 9.37
CA ARG A 269 -16.87 -3.76 9.42
C ARG A 269 -18.22 -4.42 9.69
N ILE A 270 -19.15 -3.64 10.27
CA ILE A 270 -20.56 -4.04 10.38
C ILE A 270 -21.32 -3.33 9.27
N ILE A 271 -21.95 -4.09 8.40
CA ILE A 271 -22.83 -3.61 7.33
C ILE A 271 -24.25 -4.05 7.65
N GLY A 272 -25.12 -3.11 7.99
CA GLY A 272 -26.43 -3.45 8.55
C GLY A 272 -26.29 -4.25 9.84
N ASN A 273 -26.75 -5.50 9.84
CA ASN A 273 -26.64 -6.43 10.97
C ASN A 273 -25.55 -7.51 10.75
N THR A 274 -24.76 -7.40 9.68
CA THR A 274 -23.75 -8.40 9.32
C THR A 274 -22.35 -7.92 9.68
N LEU A 275 -21.63 -8.68 10.50
CA LEU A 275 -20.20 -8.45 10.76
C LEU A 275 -19.38 -9.10 9.63
N ILE A 276 -18.77 -8.26 8.81
CA ILE A 276 -17.90 -8.69 7.71
C ILE A 276 -16.49 -8.94 8.23
N HIS A 277 -15.87 -10.02 7.79
CA HIS A 277 -14.47 -10.34 8.05
C HIS A 277 -13.65 -10.24 6.77
N GLY A 278 -12.37 -9.86 6.91
CA GLY A 278 -11.46 -9.69 5.79
C GLY A 278 -11.75 -8.44 4.95
N PRO A 279 -11.02 -8.23 3.86
CA PRO A 279 -11.22 -7.10 2.98
C PRO A 279 -12.57 -7.21 2.27
N CYS A 280 -13.24 -6.07 2.11
CA CYS A 280 -14.48 -5.95 1.37
C CYS A 280 -14.52 -4.60 0.63
N PHE A 281 -15.49 -4.40 -0.24
CA PHE A 281 -15.66 -3.11 -0.90
C PHE A 281 -17.13 -2.75 -1.08
N ILE A 282 -17.39 -1.45 -1.18
CA ILE A 282 -18.73 -0.91 -1.44
C ILE A 282 -18.77 -0.36 -2.87
N SER A 283 -19.80 -0.75 -3.60
CA SER A 283 -20.17 -0.21 -4.90
C SER A 283 -21.54 0.42 -4.86
N GLY A 284 -21.91 1.20 -5.87
CA GLY A 284 -23.29 1.59 -6.12
C GLY A 284 -24.13 0.37 -6.50
N ASP A 285 -25.43 0.49 -6.36
CA ASP A 285 -26.43 -0.48 -6.80
C ASP A 285 -27.24 0.11 -7.96
N GLY A 286 -27.48 -0.66 -9.00
CA GLY A 286 -28.19 -0.20 -10.18
C GLY A 286 -28.54 -1.31 -11.14
N TYR A 287 -28.69 -0.94 -12.41
CA TYR A 287 -29.06 -1.85 -13.47
C TYR A 287 -28.15 -1.63 -14.69
N ASP A 288 -27.87 -2.69 -15.41
CA ASP A 288 -27.18 -2.63 -16.68
C ASP A 288 -28.08 -2.15 -17.83
N ALA A 289 -27.55 -2.16 -19.06
CA ALA A 289 -28.29 -1.74 -20.26
C ALA A 289 -29.45 -2.69 -20.63
N GLU A 290 -29.38 -3.93 -20.20
CA GLU A 290 -30.38 -4.99 -20.38
C GLU A 290 -31.46 -4.94 -19.30
N GLY A 291 -31.30 -4.14 -18.25
CA GLY A 291 -32.21 -4.01 -17.11
C GLY A 291 -32.02 -5.06 -16.01
N GLU A 292 -30.93 -5.80 -16.07
CA GLU A 292 -30.52 -6.72 -15.00
C GLU A 292 -29.82 -5.93 -13.90
N ARG A 293 -30.00 -6.35 -12.62
CA ARG A 293 -29.38 -5.70 -11.48
C ARG A 293 -27.87 -5.90 -11.54
N ASP A 294 -27.14 -4.80 -11.49
CA ASP A 294 -25.68 -4.81 -11.58
C ASP A 294 -25.09 -3.73 -10.68
N TRP A 295 -23.84 -3.96 -10.24
CA TRP A 295 -23.15 -2.98 -9.43
C TRP A 295 -22.69 -1.79 -10.26
N GLN A 296 -22.65 -0.63 -9.64
CA GLN A 296 -22.35 0.63 -10.30
C GLN A 296 -21.19 1.37 -9.62
N SER A 297 -20.64 2.33 -10.33
CA SER A 297 -19.68 3.27 -9.77
C SER A 297 -20.32 4.07 -8.63
N LEU A 298 -19.60 4.25 -7.53
CA LEU A 298 -20.03 5.15 -6.46
C LEU A 298 -20.02 6.61 -6.93
N THR A 299 -21.02 7.36 -6.54
CA THR A 299 -21.03 8.82 -6.64
C THR A 299 -20.14 9.46 -5.57
N ASP A 300 -19.70 10.70 -5.79
CA ASP A 300 -18.87 11.41 -4.82
C ASP A 300 -19.60 11.63 -3.47
N ASP A 301 -20.92 11.76 -3.47
CA ASP A 301 -21.73 11.85 -2.25
C ASP A 301 -21.77 10.53 -1.47
N GLN A 302 -21.91 9.40 -2.18
CA GLN A 302 -21.84 8.07 -1.58
C GLN A 302 -20.44 7.79 -1.02
N ILE A 303 -19.40 8.13 -1.75
CA ILE A 303 -18.01 8.02 -1.29
C ILE A 303 -17.82 8.78 0.03
N ARG A 304 -18.26 10.03 0.09
CA ARG A 304 -18.16 10.85 1.30
C ARG A 304 -18.94 10.24 2.47
N LYS A 305 -20.21 9.84 2.23
CA LYS A 305 -21.09 9.22 3.23
C LYS A 305 -20.45 7.95 3.81
N PHE A 306 -20.04 7.02 2.95
CA PHE A 306 -19.53 5.74 3.39
C PHE A 306 -18.11 5.81 3.95
N SER A 307 -17.26 6.73 3.47
CA SER A 307 -15.93 6.95 4.03
C SER A 307 -16.00 7.41 5.49
N GLU A 308 -16.96 8.27 5.82
CA GLU A 308 -17.16 8.69 7.21
C GLU A 308 -17.81 7.59 8.06
N GLN A 309 -18.84 6.94 7.53
CA GLN A 309 -19.56 5.87 8.22
C GLN A 309 -18.66 4.69 8.61
N PHE A 310 -17.75 4.31 7.71
CA PHE A 310 -16.87 3.14 7.89
C PHE A 310 -15.42 3.51 8.19
N ARG A 311 -15.19 4.67 8.77
CA ARG A 311 -13.87 5.22 9.04
C ARG A 311 -12.95 4.30 9.86
N SER A 312 -13.52 3.50 10.76
CA SER A 312 -12.78 2.62 11.66
C SER A 312 -13.24 1.18 11.52
N SER A 313 -12.31 0.23 11.65
CA SER A 313 -12.62 -1.18 11.82
C SER A 313 -13.34 -1.42 13.15
N VAL A 314 -14.08 -2.52 13.23
CA VAL A 314 -14.68 -2.97 14.50
C VAL A 314 -13.56 -3.43 15.41
N ILE A 315 -13.42 -2.77 16.56
CA ILE A 315 -12.57 -3.25 17.63
C ILE A 315 -13.44 -4.16 18.50
N LEU A 316 -13.23 -5.47 18.40
CA LEU A 316 -13.79 -6.39 19.39
C LEU A 316 -13.04 -6.14 20.70
N LYS A 317 -13.74 -5.65 21.73
CA LYS A 317 -13.23 -5.72 23.08
C LYS A 317 -13.13 -7.20 23.42
N GLU A 318 -11.91 -7.69 23.70
CA GLU A 318 -11.77 -8.95 24.39
C GLU A 318 -12.58 -8.81 25.68
N GLU A 319 -13.65 -9.58 25.80
CA GLU A 319 -14.31 -9.76 27.08
C GLU A 319 -13.27 -10.38 28.00
N GLN A 320 -12.72 -9.58 28.90
CA GLN A 320 -12.00 -10.11 30.04
C GLN A 320 -13.04 -10.96 30.80
N SER A 321 -12.87 -12.25 30.72
CA SER A 321 -13.56 -13.18 31.61
C SER A 321 -13.02 -12.89 33.00
N ASP A 322 -13.74 -12.08 33.75
CA ASP A 322 -13.61 -12.00 35.21
C ASP A 322 -14.11 -13.35 35.77
N ASP A 323 -13.26 -14.35 35.73
CA ASP A 323 -13.38 -15.52 36.61
C ASP A 323 -13.01 -15.07 38.03
N GLU A 324 -13.91 -14.31 38.67
CA GLU A 324 -13.97 -14.24 40.09
C GLU A 324 -14.48 -15.60 40.61
N CYS A 325 -13.58 -16.50 40.88
CA CYS A 325 -13.84 -17.63 41.75
C CYS A 325 -14.17 -17.08 43.16
N GLU A 326 -15.46 -16.95 43.45
CA GLU A 326 -15.92 -16.81 44.81
C GLU A 326 -15.52 -18.09 45.60
N ASP A 327 -14.48 -17.94 46.42
CA ASP A 327 -14.08 -18.89 47.42
C ASP A 327 -15.20 -18.95 48.51
N MET A 328 -16.13 -19.87 48.33
CA MET A 328 -17.11 -20.20 49.38
C MET A 328 -16.39 -21.04 50.45
N SER A 329 -15.85 -20.38 51.47
CA SER A 329 -15.46 -21.03 52.72
C SER A 329 -16.71 -21.49 53.43
N GLU A 330 -16.96 -22.79 53.46
CA GLU A 330 -17.89 -23.46 54.35
C GLU A 330 -17.29 -23.46 55.75
N ASP A 331 -17.78 -22.59 56.62
CA ASP A 331 -17.63 -22.75 58.09
C ASP A 331 -18.87 -23.51 58.62
N GLU A 332 -18.72 -24.82 58.74
CA GLU A 332 -19.61 -25.63 59.54
C GLU A 332 -19.31 -25.40 61.08
N ASP A 333 -20.16 -24.64 61.72
CA ASP A 333 -20.26 -24.66 63.18
C ASP A 333 -21.39 -25.59 63.61
N ILE A 334 -21.00 -26.78 63.96
CA ILE A 334 -21.83 -27.73 64.71
C ILE A 334 -21.81 -27.34 66.19
N SER A 335 -22.94 -26.90 66.78
CA SER A 335 -23.15 -26.90 68.19
C SER A 335 -24.34 -27.77 68.58
N ILE A 336 -24.01 -28.80 69.32
CA ILE A 336 -24.89 -29.73 69.95
C ILE A 336 -25.45 -29.07 71.28
N THR A 337 -26.76 -29.03 71.40
CA THR A 337 -27.53 -29.41 72.62
C THR A 337 -28.99 -29.53 72.30
#